data_9a6d02ab1996754d97db0c6f90dcf806
#
_entry.id   9a6d02ab1996754d97db0c6f90dcf806
#
_cell.length_a   1.000
_cell.length_b   1.000
_cell.length_c   1.000
_cell.angle_alpha   90.00
_cell.angle_beta   90.00
_cell.angle_gamma   90.00
#
_symmetry.space_group_name_H-M   'P 1'
#
loop_
_entity.id
_entity.type
_entity.pdbx_description
1 polymer ?
#
loop_
_entity_poly.entity_id
_entity_poly.type
_entity_poly.pdbx_seq_one_letter_code
_entity_poly.pdbx_strand_id
1 'polypeptide(L)'
;VGDYTLVELKSLTEVADTLIEETDRRFTGDFWTPPRWVDKAHEYIEDALGTDWKERFVVVDPAAGTLNLTRDYRFKDLYCSTLFQEELDIASDYNPEATKFQYDFLNDDMVLHEDDMTADKALELARAGKLKMPQGLVEALAANRPIVFFANPPYGQATSHDGKKQKPGVSATAVTDLMQDMGHAKSELYTQFIWRTKELAKIFGYTSDFHFFFFNKGF
;
A
#
# COMPACT_ATOMS: atom_id res chain seq x y z
N VAL A 1 18.17 -29.87 -9.32
CA VAL A 1 17.74 -28.64 -8.66
C VAL A 1 18.33 -28.71 -7.25
N GLY A 2 19.30 -27.82 -6.94
CA GLY A 2 19.98 -27.85 -5.66
C GLY A 2 19.06 -27.38 -4.53
N ASP A 3 19.13 -28.02 -3.39
CA ASP A 3 18.46 -27.59 -2.17
C ASP A 3 19.19 -26.37 -1.60
N TYR A 4 18.61 -25.18 -1.80
CA TYR A 4 19.12 -23.95 -1.20
C TYR A 4 18.60 -23.82 0.23
N THR A 5 19.47 -23.41 1.14
CA THR A 5 19.06 -23.04 2.49
C THR A 5 18.23 -21.76 2.47
N LEU A 6 17.41 -21.52 3.50
CA LEU A 6 16.64 -20.28 3.65
C LEU A 6 17.51 -19.01 3.59
N VAL A 7 18.76 -19.10 4.06
CA VAL A 7 19.74 -18.00 4.04
C VAL A 7 20.21 -17.75 2.61
N GLU A 8 20.48 -18.80 1.83
CA GLU A 8 20.88 -18.66 0.42
C GLU A 8 19.73 -18.16 -0.45
N LEU A 9 18.48 -18.60 -0.18
CA LEU A 9 17.29 -18.06 -0.86
C LEU A 9 17.08 -16.59 -0.56
N LYS A 10 17.25 -16.14 0.69
CA LYS A 10 17.22 -14.72 1.05
C LYS A 10 18.31 -13.92 0.33
N SER A 11 19.55 -14.42 0.30
CA SER A 11 20.65 -13.79 -0.43
C SER A 11 20.42 -13.72 -1.94
N LEU A 12 19.87 -14.78 -2.54
CA LEU A 12 19.53 -14.80 -3.96
C LEU A 12 18.40 -13.83 -4.30
N THR A 13 17.41 -13.70 -3.42
CA THR A 13 16.33 -12.73 -3.59
C THR A 13 16.85 -11.29 -3.47
N GLU A 14 17.76 -11.01 -2.53
CA GLU A 14 18.43 -9.71 -2.40
C GLU A 14 19.27 -9.37 -3.64
N VAL A 15 19.96 -10.35 -4.23
CA VAL A 15 20.74 -10.16 -5.45
C VAL A 15 19.82 -9.99 -6.67
N ALA A 16 18.76 -10.75 -6.78
CA ALA A 16 17.78 -10.62 -7.87
C ALA A 16 17.07 -9.25 -7.82
N ASP A 17 16.70 -8.80 -6.63
CA ASP A 17 16.13 -7.48 -6.41
C ASP A 17 17.13 -6.34 -6.73
N THR A 18 18.43 -6.59 -6.60
CA THR A 18 19.47 -5.62 -6.94
C THR A 18 19.77 -5.58 -8.44
N LEU A 19 19.51 -6.68 -9.16
CA LEU A 19 19.74 -6.82 -10.62
C LEU A 19 18.62 -6.25 -11.49
N ILE A 20 17.44 -5.98 -10.94
CA ILE A 20 16.43 -5.15 -11.61
C ILE A 20 17.05 -3.75 -11.72
N GLU A 21 17.35 -3.32 -12.93
CA GLU A 21 18.15 -2.12 -13.21
C GLU A 21 17.83 -0.95 -12.29
N GLU A 22 18.81 -0.48 -11.51
CA GLU A 22 18.71 0.71 -10.64
C GLU A 22 18.11 1.93 -11.37
N THR A 23 18.26 1.95 -12.70
CA THR A 23 17.77 3.00 -13.57
C THR A 23 16.25 3.01 -13.67
N ASP A 24 15.59 1.86 -13.82
CA ASP A 24 14.13 1.77 -13.94
C ASP A 24 13.47 2.02 -12.57
N ARG A 25 14.05 1.52 -11.49
CA ARG A 25 13.57 1.79 -10.11
C ARG A 25 13.65 3.27 -9.75
N ARG A 26 14.72 3.97 -10.12
CA ARG A 26 14.82 5.43 -9.93
C ARG A 26 13.77 6.19 -10.74
N PHE A 27 13.32 5.62 -11.86
CA PHE A 27 12.29 6.23 -12.69
C PHE A 27 10.88 5.99 -12.19
N THR A 28 10.57 4.84 -11.57
CA THR A 28 9.24 4.53 -11.02
C THR A 28 9.04 5.06 -9.59
N GLY A 29 10.13 5.34 -8.87
CA GLY A 29 10.08 5.73 -7.47
C GLY A 29 9.87 4.55 -6.53
N ASP A 30 9.96 3.32 -7.07
CA ASP A 30 9.81 2.09 -6.31
C ASP A 30 11.12 1.78 -5.56
N PHE A 31 11.05 1.80 -4.25
CA PHE A 31 12.20 1.51 -3.39
C PHE A 31 11.92 0.24 -2.58
N TRP A 32 12.77 -0.75 -2.82
CA TRP A 32 12.80 -1.93 -1.97
C TRP A 32 13.24 -1.56 -0.55
N THR A 33 12.51 -2.04 0.44
CA THR A 33 12.84 -1.81 1.85
C THR A 33 13.75 -2.92 2.34
N PRO A 34 15.01 -2.62 2.73
CA PRO A 34 15.91 -3.63 3.28
C PRO A 34 15.33 -4.32 4.53
N PRO A 35 15.53 -5.65 4.72
CA PRO A 35 14.92 -6.42 5.80
C PRO A 35 15.11 -5.80 7.19
N ARG A 36 16.30 -5.30 7.49
CA ARG A 36 16.59 -4.63 8.77
C ARG A 36 15.66 -3.45 9.09
N TRP A 37 15.21 -2.74 8.07
CA TRP A 37 14.28 -1.61 8.25
C TRP A 37 12.83 -2.10 8.35
N VAL A 38 12.52 -3.22 7.68
CA VAL A 38 11.24 -3.90 7.84
C VAL A 38 11.09 -4.40 9.28
N ASP A 39 12.10 -5.11 9.80
CA ASP A 39 12.12 -5.59 11.19
C ASP A 39 11.94 -4.42 12.17
N LYS A 40 12.67 -3.32 11.95
CA LYS A 40 12.57 -2.13 12.80
C LYS A 40 11.21 -1.44 12.74
N ALA A 41 10.58 -1.43 11.57
CA ALA A 41 9.23 -0.90 11.44
C ALA A 41 8.21 -1.75 12.21
N HIS A 42 8.33 -3.08 12.14
CA HIS A 42 7.50 -3.99 12.93
C HIS A 42 7.68 -3.77 14.44
N GLU A 43 8.90 -3.58 14.92
CA GLU A 43 9.16 -3.22 16.32
C GLU A 43 8.45 -1.92 16.72
N TYR A 44 8.55 -0.86 15.91
CA TYR A 44 7.86 0.42 16.19
C TYR A 44 6.34 0.29 16.19
N ILE A 45 5.77 -0.55 15.35
CA ILE A 45 4.33 -0.81 15.36
C ILE A 45 3.95 -1.60 16.62
N GLU A 46 4.76 -2.58 17.03
CA GLU A 46 4.57 -3.32 18.29
C GLU A 46 4.64 -2.40 19.51
N ASP A 47 5.59 -1.48 19.55
CA ASP A 47 5.72 -0.50 20.63
C ASP A 47 4.49 0.42 20.71
N ALA A 48 3.89 0.75 19.56
CA ALA A 48 2.75 1.65 19.49
C ALA A 48 1.39 0.94 19.75
N LEU A 49 1.21 -0.29 19.25
CA LEU A 49 -0.07 -0.98 19.22
C LEU A 49 -0.14 -2.26 20.07
N GLY A 50 1.00 -2.72 20.61
CA GLY A 50 1.13 -3.97 21.34
C GLY A 50 1.59 -5.13 20.46
N THR A 51 2.15 -6.17 21.09
CA THR A 51 2.77 -7.33 20.40
C THR A 51 1.76 -8.18 19.62
N ASP A 52 0.47 -8.05 19.93
CA ASP A 52 -0.64 -8.76 19.30
C ASP A 52 -1.26 -8.02 18.11
N TRP A 53 -0.66 -6.93 17.64
CA TRP A 53 -1.24 -6.10 16.59
C TRP A 53 -1.53 -6.86 15.29
N LYS A 54 -0.69 -7.82 14.90
CA LYS A 54 -0.87 -8.64 13.69
C LYS A 54 -2.10 -9.57 13.77
N GLU A 55 -2.54 -9.89 14.98
CA GLU A 55 -3.72 -10.73 15.24
C GLU A 55 -4.98 -9.90 15.42
N ARG A 56 -4.84 -8.67 15.93
CA ARG A 56 -5.95 -7.81 16.31
C ARG A 56 -6.41 -6.88 15.21
N PHE A 57 -5.47 -6.37 14.41
CA PHE A 57 -5.76 -5.42 13.34
C PHE A 57 -5.90 -6.10 11.98
N VAL A 58 -6.78 -5.55 11.14
CA VAL A 58 -6.72 -5.73 9.70
C VAL A 58 -5.53 -4.93 9.18
N VAL A 59 -4.61 -5.57 8.49
CA VAL A 59 -3.42 -4.92 7.94
C VAL A 59 -3.58 -4.73 6.44
N VAL A 60 -3.34 -3.52 5.98
CA VAL A 60 -3.45 -3.14 4.56
C VAL A 60 -2.13 -2.56 4.08
N ASP A 61 -1.55 -3.17 3.07
CA ASP A 61 -0.42 -2.61 2.33
C ASP A 61 -0.89 -2.20 0.92
N PRO A 62 -1.19 -0.90 0.70
CA PRO A 62 -1.69 -0.41 -0.58
C PRO A 62 -0.59 -0.18 -1.64
N ALA A 63 0.66 -0.46 -1.31
CA ALA A 63 1.83 -0.34 -2.19
C ALA A 63 2.80 -1.51 -1.99
N ALA A 64 2.24 -2.73 -1.94
CA ALA A 64 2.93 -3.92 -1.46
C ALA A 64 4.08 -4.38 -2.36
N GLY A 65 4.05 -4.05 -3.67
CA GLY A 65 5.02 -4.57 -4.62
C GLY A 65 5.11 -6.10 -4.50
N THR A 66 6.31 -6.61 -4.26
CA THR A 66 6.55 -8.05 -4.01
C THR A 66 6.41 -8.46 -2.54
N LEU A 67 5.57 -7.74 -1.76
CA LEU A 67 5.27 -7.99 -0.34
C LEU A 67 6.46 -7.83 0.63
N ASN A 68 7.41 -6.98 0.34
CA ASN A 68 8.62 -6.82 1.16
C ASN A 68 8.34 -6.52 2.64
N LEU A 69 7.30 -5.75 2.95
CA LEU A 69 6.97 -5.38 4.32
C LEU A 69 6.31 -6.49 5.11
N THR A 70 5.72 -7.46 4.43
CA THR A 70 4.79 -8.43 5.05
C THR A 70 5.21 -9.88 4.85
N ARG A 71 5.99 -10.22 3.83
CA ARG A 71 6.27 -11.61 3.39
C ARG A 71 6.86 -12.52 4.47
N ASP A 72 7.69 -11.98 5.37
CA ASP A 72 8.39 -12.75 6.41
C ASP A 72 7.61 -12.82 7.75
N TYR A 73 6.41 -12.25 7.79
CA TYR A 73 5.57 -12.15 8.98
C TYR A 73 4.20 -12.79 8.76
N ARG A 74 3.55 -13.21 9.84
CA ARG A 74 2.20 -13.75 9.79
C ARG A 74 1.20 -12.73 10.30
N PHE A 75 0.06 -12.66 9.62
CA PHE A 75 -1.05 -11.78 9.95
C PHE A 75 -2.33 -12.58 9.94
N LYS A 76 -3.29 -12.22 10.78
CA LYS A 76 -4.61 -12.82 10.78
C LYS A 76 -5.44 -12.36 9.59
N ASP A 77 -5.43 -11.06 9.32
CA ASP A 77 -6.16 -10.44 8.22
C ASP A 77 -5.21 -9.50 7.47
N LEU A 78 -4.76 -9.87 6.28
CA LEU A 78 -3.81 -9.10 5.47
C LEU A 78 -4.37 -8.87 4.06
N TYR A 79 -4.34 -7.62 3.64
CA TYR A 79 -4.69 -7.16 2.30
C TYR A 79 -3.49 -6.47 1.66
N CYS A 80 -3.03 -6.98 0.53
CA CYS A 80 -1.89 -6.44 -0.20
C CYS A 80 -2.30 -6.06 -1.61
N SER A 81 -2.05 -4.82 -1.99
CA SER A 81 -2.30 -4.38 -3.35
C SER A 81 -1.07 -3.76 -4.00
N THR A 82 -1.00 -3.90 -5.30
CA THR A 82 0.03 -3.28 -6.14
C THR A 82 -0.55 -2.91 -7.49
N LEU A 83 0.13 -2.01 -8.19
CA LEU A 83 -0.25 -1.54 -9.52
C LEU A 83 -0.06 -2.63 -10.59
N PHE A 84 0.93 -3.50 -10.44
CA PHE A 84 1.36 -4.46 -11.45
C PHE A 84 1.02 -5.91 -11.05
N GLN A 85 0.34 -6.63 -11.94
CA GLN A 85 -0.02 -8.03 -11.73
C GLN A 85 1.23 -8.93 -11.60
N GLU A 86 2.29 -8.60 -12.32
CA GLU A 86 3.55 -9.36 -12.31
C GLU A 86 4.18 -9.41 -10.91
N GLU A 87 4.01 -8.37 -10.10
CA GLU A 87 4.49 -8.33 -8.72
C GLU A 87 3.70 -9.30 -7.82
N LEU A 88 2.39 -9.42 -8.04
CA LEU A 88 1.55 -10.39 -7.34
C LEU A 88 1.90 -11.83 -7.74
N ASP A 89 2.21 -12.05 -9.00
CA ASP A 89 2.61 -13.37 -9.50
C ASP A 89 3.93 -13.83 -8.86
N ILE A 90 4.91 -12.91 -8.74
CA ILE A 90 6.18 -13.14 -8.02
C ILE A 90 5.92 -13.43 -6.53
N ALA A 91 4.99 -12.71 -5.93
CA ALA A 91 4.68 -12.81 -4.51
C ALA A 91 3.63 -13.89 -4.18
N SER A 92 3.28 -14.76 -5.14
CA SER A 92 2.19 -15.74 -4.99
C SER A 92 2.34 -16.64 -3.77
N ASP A 93 3.57 -17.09 -3.49
CA ASP A 93 3.88 -18.03 -2.41
C ASP A 93 4.03 -17.36 -1.02
N TYR A 94 4.15 -16.02 -0.98
CA TYR A 94 4.27 -15.29 0.27
C TYR A 94 2.88 -15.02 0.88
N ASN A 95 2.73 -15.23 2.18
CA ASN A 95 1.47 -15.03 2.89
C ASN A 95 0.26 -15.62 2.12
N PRO A 96 0.14 -16.95 1.96
CA PRO A 96 -0.88 -17.57 1.13
C PRO A 96 -2.32 -17.24 1.58
N GLU A 97 -2.52 -16.92 2.86
CA GLU A 97 -3.81 -16.53 3.44
C GLU A 97 -4.16 -15.05 3.18
N ALA A 98 -3.20 -14.24 2.69
CA ALA A 98 -3.44 -12.83 2.41
C ALA A 98 -4.32 -12.64 1.17
N THR A 99 -5.20 -11.65 1.20
CA THR A 99 -5.91 -11.19 0.01
C THR A 99 -5.00 -10.27 -0.80
N LYS A 100 -4.51 -10.77 -1.94
CA LYS A 100 -3.65 -10.05 -2.87
C LYS A 100 -4.47 -9.64 -4.08
N PHE A 101 -4.36 -8.38 -4.51
CA PHE A 101 -5.16 -7.87 -5.61
C PHE A 101 -4.46 -6.73 -6.36
N GLN A 102 -4.69 -6.66 -7.67
CA GLN A 102 -4.21 -5.55 -8.48
C GLN A 102 -5.10 -4.32 -8.23
N TYR A 103 -4.48 -3.21 -7.84
CA TYR A 103 -5.20 -1.99 -7.48
C TYR A 103 -4.32 -0.76 -7.62
N ASP A 104 -4.81 0.23 -8.34
CA ASP A 104 -4.21 1.56 -8.38
C ASP A 104 -4.78 2.40 -7.24
N PHE A 105 -4.05 2.46 -6.13
CA PHE A 105 -4.50 3.16 -4.92
C PHE A 105 -4.75 4.66 -5.14
N LEU A 106 -4.26 5.26 -6.22
CA LEU A 106 -4.44 6.67 -6.50
C LEU A 106 -5.46 6.98 -7.60
N ASN A 107 -5.97 5.95 -8.32
CA ASN A 107 -6.89 6.15 -9.42
C ASN A 107 -8.14 5.26 -9.37
N ASP A 108 -8.08 4.09 -8.74
CA ASP A 108 -9.23 3.18 -8.69
C ASP A 108 -10.23 3.57 -7.61
N ASP A 109 -11.49 3.18 -7.80
CA ASP A 109 -12.60 3.36 -6.85
C ASP A 109 -12.83 4.81 -6.41
N MET A 110 -12.63 5.78 -7.32
CA MET A 110 -12.83 7.20 -7.04
C MET A 110 -14.28 7.55 -6.68
N VAL A 111 -15.22 6.70 -7.03
CA VAL A 111 -16.62 6.78 -6.60
C VAL A 111 -16.76 6.85 -5.06
N LEU A 112 -15.81 6.30 -4.32
CA LEU A 112 -15.79 6.40 -2.85
C LEU A 112 -15.60 7.84 -2.33
N HIS A 113 -15.14 8.76 -3.17
CA HIS A 113 -14.90 10.16 -2.81
C HIS A 113 -16.01 11.12 -3.28
N GLU A 114 -17.15 10.60 -3.74
CA GLU A 114 -18.32 11.42 -4.02
C GLU A 114 -18.92 12.02 -2.74
N ASP A 115 -19.45 13.23 -2.82
CA ASP A 115 -19.85 14.04 -1.65
C ASP A 115 -20.89 13.36 -0.74
N ASP A 116 -21.73 12.47 -1.30
CA ASP A 116 -22.78 11.77 -0.58
C ASP A 116 -22.42 10.33 -0.21
N MET A 117 -21.14 9.96 -0.31
CA MET A 117 -20.68 8.62 0.01
C MET A 117 -20.78 8.35 1.51
N THR A 118 -21.23 7.14 1.82
CA THR A 118 -21.35 6.61 3.19
C THR A 118 -20.81 5.18 3.24
N ALA A 119 -20.52 4.68 4.44
CA ALA A 119 -20.08 3.30 4.62
C ALA A 119 -21.09 2.29 4.05
N ASP A 120 -22.40 2.54 4.21
CA ASP A 120 -23.45 1.66 3.68
C ASP A 120 -23.47 1.65 2.14
N LYS A 121 -23.36 2.81 1.50
CA LYS A 121 -23.27 2.90 0.04
C LYS A 121 -22.01 2.22 -0.49
N ALA A 122 -20.87 2.43 0.15
CA ALA A 122 -19.64 1.75 -0.22
C ALA A 122 -19.78 0.22 -0.14
N LEU A 123 -20.46 -0.27 0.90
CA LEU A 123 -20.73 -1.68 1.09
C LEU A 123 -21.67 -2.24 0.01
N GLU A 124 -22.70 -1.49 -0.39
CA GLU A 124 -23.60 -1.86 -1.51
C GLU A 124 -22.82 -1.94 -2.82
N LEU A 125 -21.93 -0.97 -3.10
CA LEU A 125 -21.09 -0.99 -4.30
C LEU A 125 -20.15 -2.19 -4.32
N ALA A 126 -19.53 -2.52 -3.18
CA ALA A 126 -18.64 -3.68 -3.06
C ALA A 126 -19.39 -5.00 -3.31
N ARG A 127 -20.57 -5.16 -2.69
CA ARG A 127 -21.43 -6.34 -2.87
C ARG A 127 -21.93 -6.48 -4.31
N ALA A 128 -22.13 -5.37 -4.99
CA ALA A 128 -22.50 -5.34 -6.40
C ALA A 128 -21.32 -5.57 -7.36
N GLY A 129 -20.09 -5.79 -6.86
CA GLY A 129 -18.90 -5.93 -7.67
C GLY A 129 -18.51 -4.67 -8.45
N LYS A 130 -18.88 -3.49 -7.95
CA LYS A 130 -18.61 -2.19 -8.59
C LYS A 130 -17.35 -1.52 -8.08
N LEU A 131 -16.69 -2.11 -7.08
CA LEU A 131 -15.39 -1.69 -6.58
C LEU A 131 -14.34 -2.74 -6.95
N LYS A 132 -13.13 -2.27 -7.21
CA LYS A 132 -11.94 -3.13 -7.34
C LYS A 132 -11.40 -3.55 -5.96
N MET A 133 -11.61 -2.70 -4.94
CA MET A 133 -11.28 -3.04 -3.55
C MET A 133 -12.03 -4.31 -3.15
N PRO A 134 -11.37 -5.32 -2.56
CA PRO A 134 -12.01 -6.56 -2.14
C PRO A 134 -13.18 -6.31 -1.19
N GLN A 135 -14.29 -7.00 -1.41
CA GLN A 135 -15.49 -6.87 -0.58
C GLN A 135 -15.17 -7.05 0.92
N GLY A 136 -14.35 -8.03 1.28
CA GLY A 136 -13.97 -8.26 2.68
C GLY A 136 -13.22 -7.08 3.32
N LEU A 137 -12.42 -6.33 2.54
CA LEU A 137 -11.78 -5.11 3.04
C LEU A 137 -12.81 -3.99 3.26
N VAL A 138 -13.73 -3.80 2.32
CA VAL A 138 -14.83 -2.82 2.46
C VAL A 138 -15.73 -3.17 3.65
N GLU A 139 -16.03 -4.45 3.87
CA GLU A 139 -16.78 -4.92 5.04
C GLU A 139 -16.03 -4.64 6.35
N ALA A 140 -14.72 -4.86 6.38
CA ALA A 140 -13.89 -4.54 7.54
C ALA A 140 -13.89 -3.04 7.86
N LEU A 141 -13.75 -2.20 6.83
CA LEU A 141 -13.83 -0.74 6.94
C LEU A 141 -15.22 -0.28 7.44
N ALA A 142 -16.29 -0.78 6.84
CA ALA A 142 -17.66 -0.41 7.20
C ALA A 142 -18.05 -0.88 8.62
N ALA A 143 -17.48 -1.98 9.09
CA ALA A 143 -17.65 -2.47 10.45
C ALA A 143 -16.76 -1.75 11.47
N ASN A 144 -15.96 -0.77 11.06
CA ASN A 144 -14.97 -0.07 11.89
C ASN A 144 -14.05 -1.04 12.67
N ARG A 145 -13.61 -2.13 11.99
CA ARG A 145 -12.64 -3.04 12.58
C ARG A 145 -11.31 -2.29 12.81
N PRO A 146 -10.58 -2.60 13.88
CA PRO A 146 -9.22 -2.06 14.05
C PRO A 146 -8.38 -2.29 12.79
N ILE A 147 -7.81 -1.24 12.22
CA ILE A 147 -7.10 -1.30 10.94
C ILE A 147 -5.77 -0.55 10.97
N VAL A 148 -4.77 -1.11 10.30
CA VAL A 148 -3.45 -0.52 10.10
C VAL A 148 -3.12 -0.48 8.62
N PHE A 149 -2.92 0.70 8.08
CA PHE A 149 -2.25 0.87 6.78
C PHE A 149 -0.74 0.89 7.01
N PHE A 150 -0.04 -0.08 6.45
CA PHE A 150 1.41 -0.23 6.60
C PHE A 150 2.05 -0.33 5.22
N ALA A 151 2.77 0.70 4.79
CA ALA A 151 3.27 0.78 3.42
C ALA A 151 4.60 1.52 3.30
N ASN A 152 5.31 1.23 2.23
CA ASN A 152 6.37 2.06 1.67
C ASN A 152 5.91 2.65 0.33
N PRO A 153 5.14 3.75 0.32
CA PRO A 153 4.61 4.31 -0.90
C PRO A 153 5.71 4.81 -1.85
N PRO A 154 5.46 4.85 -3.18
CA PRO A 154 6.43 5.36 -4.14
C PRO A 154 6.78 6.82 -3.87
N TYR A 155 8.08 7.16 -4.00
CA TYR A 155 8.61 8.51 -3.83
C TYR A 155 8.83 9.16 -5.20
N GLY A 156 7.77 9.64 -5.81
CA GLY A 156 7.80 10.34 -7.07
C GLY A 156 7.05 11.66 -7.01
N GLN A 157 7.43 12.60 -7.87
CA GLN A 157 6.64 13.81 -8.08
C GLN A 157 5.76 13.64 -9.32
N ALA A 158 4.51 14.05 -9.22
CA ALA A 158 3.55 14.01 -10.31
C ALA A 158 3.88 15.02 -11.44
N THR A 159 4.74 16.02 -11.17
CA THR A 159 5.17 17.01 -12.17
C THR A 159 6.68 17.03 -12.32
N SER A 160 7.19 16.92 -13.56
CA SER A 160 8.60 17.15 -13.82
C SER A 160 8.90 18.64 -13.84
N HIS A 161 9.81 19.13 -13.02
CA HIS A 161 10.23 20.54 -12.96
C HIS A 161 11.09 20.96 -14.18
N ASP A 162 11.51 20.04 -15.07
CA ASP A 162 12.52 20.33 -16.11
C ASP A 162 12.15 19.86 -17.53
N GLY A 163 10.88 19.81 -17.90
CA GLY A 163 10.51 19.46 -19.28
C GLY A 163 11.02 18.09 -19.77
N LYS A 164 11.61 17.29 -18.90
CA LYS A 164 12.00 15.91 -19.17
C LYS A 164 10.77 15.03 -19.14
N LYS A 165 10.66 14.13 -20.11
CA LYS A 165 9.53 13.22 -20.34
C LYS A 165 8.86 12.80 -19.05
N GLN A 166 7.58 13.13 -18.93
CA GLN A 166 6.71 12.65 -17.85
C GLN A 166 6.80 11.13 -17.77
N LYS A 167 6.96 10.62 -16.55
CA LYS A 167 6.90 9.18 -16.31
C LYS A 167 5.48 8.69 -16.61
N PRO A 168 5.30 7.56 -17.32
CA PRO A 168 3.99 6.96 -17.47
C PRO A 168 3.40 6.69 -16.08
N GLY A 169 2.19 7.18 -15.83
CA GLY A 169 1.45 6.93 -14.58
C GLY A 169 1.68 7.92 -13.43
N VAL A 170 2.56 8.93 -13.56
CA VAL A 170 2.89 9.87 -12.46
C VAL A 170 2.34 11.28 -12.70
N SER A 171 1.82 11.59 -13.87
CA SER A 171 1.55 12.98 -14.30
C SER A 171 0.25 13.60 -13.76
N ALA A 172 -0.75 12.84 -13.46
CA ALA A 172 -1.99 13.27 -12.79
C ALA A 172 -2.70 12.04 -12.29
N THR A 173 -2.84 11.89 -10.99
CA THR A 173 -3.71 10.88 -10.41
C THR A 173 -5.08 11.49 -10.13
N ALA A 174 -6.12 10.66 -10.06
CA ALA A 174 -7.44 11.15 -9.67
C ALA A 174 -7.43 11.76 -8.26
N VAL A 175 -6.57 11.27 -7.36
CA VAL A 175 -6.37 11.86 -6.03
C VAL A 175 -5.79 13.27 -6.11
N THR A 176 -4.92 13.59 -7.08
CA THR A 176 -4.40 14.95 -7.28
C THR A 176 -5.54 15.96 -7.50
N ASP A 177 -6.57 15.55 -8.23
CA ASP A 177 -7.73 16.42 -8.51
C ASP A 177 -8.58 16.67 -7.27
N LEU A 178 -8.61 15.73 -6.32
CA LEU A 178 -9.29 15.87 -5.04
C LEU A 178 -8.50 16.70 -4.03
N MET A 179 -7.18 16.81 -4.18
CA MET A 179 -6.27 17.54 -3.28
C MET A 179 -6.04 19.01 -3.69
N GLN A 180 -7.01 19.69 -4.34
CA GLN A 180 -6.79 21.04 -4.92
C GLN A 180 -6.30 22.07 -3.92
N ASP A 181 -6.74 22.01 -2.67
CA ASP A 181 -6.41 22.97 -1.62
C ASP A 181 -5.08 22.66 -0.89
N MET A 182 -4.37 21.58 -1.27
CA MET A 182 -3.16 21.10 -0.59
C MET A 182 -1.86 21.71 -1.17
N GLY A 183 -1.93 22.69 -2.07
CA GLY A 183 -0.77 23.37 -2.64
C GLY A 183 0.21 22.38 -3.30
N HIS A 184 1.49 22.48 -2.97
CA HIS A 184 2.53 21.61 -3.54
C HIS A 184 2.46 20.14 -3.04
N ALA A 185 1.83 19.89 -1.90
CA ALA A 185 1.73 18.54 -1.33
C ALA A 185 1.00 17.56 -2.27
N LYS A 186 0.06 18.04 -3.09
CA LYS A 186 -0.67 17.24 -4.06
C LYS A 186 0.20 16.64 -5.18
N SER A 187 1.40 17.19 -5.42
CA SER A 187 2.32 16.68 -6.44
C SER A 187 3.18 15.51 -5.97
N GLU A 188 3.24 15.25 -4.68
CA GLU A 188 4.04 14.18 -4.09
C GLU A 188 3.19 12.91 -3.93
N LEU A 189 3.58 11.80 -4.58
CA LEU A 189 2.84 10.54 -4.48
C LEU A 189 2.67 10.09 -3.03
N TYR A 190 3.72 10.17 -2.24
CA TYR A 190 3.69 9.83 -0.81
C TYR A 190 2.57 10.58 -0.05
N THR A 191 2.40 11.88 -0.29
CA THR A 191 1.36 12.66 0.36
C THR A 191 -0.03 12.33 -0.15
N GLN A 192 -0.17 11.91 -1.41
CA GLN A 192 -1.43 11.42 -1.96
C GLN A 192 -1.87 10.11 -1.28
N PHE A 193 -0.94 9.19 -1.01
CA PHE A 193 -1.23 7.98 -0.24
C PHE A 193 -1.72 8.30 1.17
N ILE A 194 -1.05 9.22 1.89
CA ILE A 194 -1.49 9.67 3.22
C ILE A 194 -2.89 10.31 3.16
N TRP A 195 -3.09 11.20 2.21
CA TRP A 195 -4.37 11.91 2.06
C TRP A 195 -5.50 10.90 1.81
N ARG A 196 -5.34 10.00 0.84
CA ARG A 196 -6.36 9.01 0.54
C ARG A 196 -6.66 8.08 1.71
N THR A 197 -5.62 7.61 2.41
CA THR A 197 -5.79 6.81 3.62
C THR A 197 -6.64 7.53 4.67
N LYS A 198 -6.39 8.84 4.90
CA LYS A 198 -7.20 9.66 5.82
C LYS A 198 -8.64 9.85 5.34
N GLU A 199 -8.85 10.06 4.04
CA GLU A 199 -10.21 10.20 3.49
C GLU A 199 -10.99 8.88 3.61
N LEU A 200 -10.36 7.73 3.43
CA LEU A 200 -11.02 6.44 3.70
C LEU A 200 -11.48 6.35 5.17
N ALA A 201 -10.62 6.73 6.13
CA ALA A 201 -11.03 6.76 7.53
C ALA A 201 -12.28 7.63 7.77
N LYS A 202 -12.35 8.76 7.08
CA LYS A 202 -13.45 9.73 7.17
C LYS A 202 -14.75 9.20 6.53
N ILE A 203 -14.65 8.64 5.30
CA ILE A 203 -15.77 8.05 4.57
C ILE A 203 -16.42 6.93 5.38
N PHE A 204 -15.62 6.08 6.03
CA PHE A 204 -16.09 4.98 6.85
C PHE A 204 -16.35 5.35 8.31
N GLY A 205 -16.19 6.63 8.69
CA GLY A 205 -16.57 7.15 10.00
C GLY A 205 -15.69 6.66 11.16
N TYR A 206 -14.41 6.38 10.91
CA TYR A 206 -13.50 5.99 11.98
C TYR A 206 -13.26 7.14 12.97
N THR A 207 -13.38 6.81 14.26
CA THR A 207 -13.08 7.72 15.38
C THR A 207 -11.92 7.24 16.24
N SER A 208 -11.53 5.97 16.11
CA SER A 208 -10.41 5.31 16.80
C SER A 208 -9.93 4.11 15.99
N ASP A 209 -8.81 3.51 16.39
CA ASP A 209 -8.29 2.25 15.85
C ASP A 209 -8.07 2.22 14.34
N PHE A 210 -7.85 3.39 13.74
CA PHE A 210 -7.41 3.56 12.38
C PHE A 210 -6.02 4.18 12.38
N HIS A 211 -5.02 3.39 12.02
CA HIS A 211 -3.62 3.78 12.06
C HIS A 211 -2.98 3.68 10.67
N PHE A 212 -1.95 4.48 10.44
CA PHE A 212 -1.09 4.31 9.28
C PHE A 212 0.38 4.51 9.65
N PHE A 213 1.22 3.60 9.17
CA PHE A 213 2.67 3.62 9.33
C PHE A 213 3.29 3.57 7.94
N PHE A 214 3.76 4.70 7.48
CA PHE A 214 4.33 4.81 6.16
C PHE A 214 5.81 5.15 6.25
N PHE A 215 6.62 4.42 5.50
CA PHE A 215 8.03 4.78 5.35
C PHE A 215 8.15 6.16 4.71
N ASN A 216 9.08 6.95 5.18
CA ASN A 216 9.41 8.25 4.60
C ASN A 216 10.87 8.23 4.09
N LYS A 217 11.13 8.86 2.95
CA LYS A 217 12.44 8.99 2.31
C LYS A 217 13.37 9.91 3.12
N GLY A 218 13.59 9.62 4.37
CA GLY A 218 14.39 10.44 5.27
C GLY A 218 15.49 9.67 6.02
N PHE A 219 15.84 8.48 5.53
CA PHE A 219 16.87 7.66 6.17
C PHE A 219 18.08 7.46 5.26
#